data_259f9540dc74662a30f905c3c3c72d96
#
_entry.id   259f9540dc74662a30f905c3c3c72d96
#
_cell.length_a   1.000
_cell.length_b   1.000
_cell.length_c   1.000
_cell.angle_alpha   90.00
_cell.angle_beta   90.00
_cell.angle_gamma   90.00
#
_symmetry.space_group_name_H-M   'P 1'
#
loop_
_entity.id
_entity.type
_entity.pdbx_description
1 polymer ?
#
loop_
_entity_poly.entity_id
_entity_poly.type
_entity_poly.pdbx_seq_one_letter_code
_entity_poly.pdbx_strand_id
1 'polypeptide(L)'
;VRDLLLGYKNFKDIDLTTSLSVEQLKQILDQNQIGFDDRALKYGCLTVRNKKRTFQITSFRKDIQTFGRAADIEHVENIEEDAKRRDFTINAIYCSYSGQIIDPLGNLEDLNKIKLDFIGDPEFRIKEDYLRILRFFRFVAVLDLKDENVASKNLPIIKKHINGISDLSYERVASEIRKILLARSPSFALKLMNKVDLYKKLLGIYSQAALLKLEKLENRFNLTPSLVR
;
A
#
# COMPACT_ATOMS: atom_id res chain seq x y z
N VAL A 1 -3.22 1.48 11.16
CA VAL A 1 -3.93 2.71 11.59
C VAL A 1 -5.05 3.04 10.61
N ARG A 2 -4.76 3.35 9.34
CA ARG A 2 -5.76 3.67 8.29
C ARG A 2 -6.97 2.73 8.33
N ASP A 3 -6.74 1.43 8.27
CA ASP A 3 -7.82 0.44 8.19
C ASP A 3 -8.69 0.45 9.44
N LEU A 4 -8.09 0.67 10.62
CA LEU A 4 -8.82 0.82 11.87
C LEU A 4 -9.71 2.07 11.86
N LEU A 5 -9.19 3.21 11.41
CA LEU A 5 -9.94 4.47 11.28
C LEU A 5 -11.09 4.36 10.27
N LEU A 6 -10.95 3.52 9.25
CA LEU A 6 -12.00 3.18 8.29
C LEU A 6 -12.99 2.10 8.79
N GLY A 7 -12.86 1.64 10.04
CA GLY A 7 -13.79 0.70 10.67
C GLY A 7 -13.52 -0.78 10.40
N TYR A 8 -12.40 -1.14 9.76
CA TYR A 8 -12.01 -2.54 9.61
C TYR A 8 -11.55 -3.12 10.95
N LYS A 9 -11.98 -4.36 11.28
CA LYS A 9 -11.74 -4.96 12.61
C LYS A 9 -10.80 -6.17 12.62
N ASN A 10 -10.49 -6.73 11.45
CA ASN A 10 -9.70 -7.97 11.37
C ASN A 10 -8.32 -7.68 10.81
N PHE A 11 -7.31 -7.63 11.69
CA PHE A 11 -5.91 -7.46 11.33
C PHE A 11 -5.14 -8.73 11.69
N LYS A 12 -4.46 -9.32 10.71
CA LYS A 12 -3.54 -10.45 10.92
C LYS A 12 -2.12 -9.97 11.20
N ASP A 13 -1.69 -8.96 10.45
CA ASP A 13 -0.36 -8.41 10.53
C ASP A 13 -0.43 -7.00 11.14
N ILE A 14 0.53 -6.67 11.98
CA ILE A 14 0.65 -5.37 12.62
C ILE A 14 2.00 -4.78 12.22
N ASP A 15 1.94 -3.67 11.48
CA ASP A 15 3.11 -2.90 11.11
C ASP A 15 3.41 -1.88 12.21
N LEU A 16 4.56 -2.02 12.84
CA LEU A 16 5.10 -1.10 13.83
C LEU A 16 6.24 -0.32 13.20
N THR A 17 6.47 0.88 13.73
CA THR A 17 7.61 1.68 13.31
C THR A 17 8.25 2.33 14.53
N THR A 18 9.58 2.52 14.51
CA THR A 18 10.37 3.00 15.64
C THR A 18 11.46 3.95 15.20
N SER A 19 11.83 4.90 16.08
CA SER A 19 12.99 5.76 15.91
C SER A 19 14.33 5.04 16.17
N LEU A 20 14.31 3.85 16.74
CA LEU A 20 15.52 3.06 16.97
C LEU A 20 16.12 2.59 15.64
N SER A 21 17.43 2.53 15.54
CA SER A 21 18.09 1.83 14.41
C SER A 21 17.77 0.34 14.46
N VAL A 22 17.92 -0.35 13.33
CA VAL A 22 17.63 -1.78 13.29
C VAL A 22 18.59 -2.59 14.15
N GLU A 23 19.81 -2.12 14.35
CA GLU A 23 20.83 -2.71 15.25
C GLU A 23 20.42 -2.57 16.72
N GLN A 24 19.97 -1.37 17.13
CA GLN A 24 19.44 -1.13 18.48
C GLN A 24 18.18 -1.99 18.73
N LEU A 25 17.29 -2.05 17.76
CA LEU A 25 16.09 -2.88 17.87
C LEU A 25 16.46 -4.37 18.04
N LYS A 26 17.44 -4.86 17.28
CA LYS A 26 17.94 -6.24 17.38
C LYS A 26 18.50 -6.52 18.77
N GLN A 27 19.33 -5.63 19.30
CA GLN A 27 19.88 -5.74 20.65
C GLN A 27 18.77 -5.83 21.72
N ILE A 28 17.74 -4.99 21.63
CA ILE A 28 16.63 -5.01 22.58
C ILE A 28 15.86 -6.32 22.50
N LEU A 29 15.59 -6.84 21.29
CA LEU A 29 14.89 -8.11 21.12
C LEU A 29 15.70 -9.28 21.69
N ASP A 30 17.01 -9.33 21.46
CA ASP A 30 17.92 -10.36 21.97
C ASP A 30 18.00 -10.31 23.50
N GLN A 31 18.15 -9.11 24.10
CA GLN A 31 18.17 -8.93 25.57
C GLN A 31 16.88 -9.41 26.24
N ASN A 32 15.74 -9.27 25.57
CA ASN A 32 14.44 -9.72 26.05
C ASN A 32 14.08 -11.15 25.61
N GLN A 33 14.99 -11.88 24.97
CA GLN A 33 14.80 -13.25 24.48
C GLN A 33 13.58 -13.37 23.52
N ILE A 34 13.36 -12.33 22.73
CA ILE A 34 12.29 -12.29 21.71
C ILE A 34 12.88 -12.71 20.37
N GLY A 35 12.46 -13.88 19.87
CA GLY A 35 12.87 -14.38 18.58
C GLY A 35 12.34 -13.52 17.43
N PHE A 36 13.19 -13.25 16.45
CA PHE A 36 12.85 -12.47 15.26
C PHE A 36 13.45 -13.07 13.98
N ASP A 37 12.89 -12.67 12.84
CA ASP A 37 13.38 -12.99 11.49
C ASP A 37 13.99 -11.72 10.89
N ASP A 38 15.23 -11.79 10.46
CA ASP A 38 16.04 -10.66 9.96
C ASP A 38 16.23 -10.67 8.44
N ARG A 39 15.51 -11.51 7.69
CA ARG A 39 15.59 -11.58 6.21
C ARG A 39 15.30 -10.24 5.52
N ALA A 40 14.56 -9.35 6.19
CA ALA A 40 14.25 -8.01 5.73
C ALA A 40 15.18 -6.91 6.33
N LEU A 41 16.29 -7.31 6.98
CA LEU A 41 17.22 -6.41 7.65
C LEU A 41 17.72 -5.29 6.73
N LYS A 42 18.09 -5.64 5.51
CA LYS A 42 18.57 -4.67 4.50
C LYS A 42 17.52 -3.58 4.15
N TYR A 43 16.26 -3.78 4.55
CA TYR A 43 15.21 -2.80 4.42
C TYR A 43 14.87 -2.12 5.76
N GLY A 44 15.74 -2.25 6.77
CA GLY A 44 15.51 -1.70 8.10
C GLY A 44 14.31 -2.32 8.83
N CYS A 45 13.97 -3.59 8.55
CA CYS A 45 12.78 -4.25 9.09
C CYS A 45 13.13 -5.60 9.73
N LEU A 46 12.55 -5.85 10.91
CA LEU A 46 12.56 -7.14 11.60
C LEU A 46 11.13 -7.68 11.71
N THR A 47 10.99 -8.99 11.63
CA THR A 47 9.69 -9.65 11.80
C THR A 47 9.67 -10.44 13.09
N VAL A 48 8.77 -10.10 14.01
CA VAL A 48 8.54 -10.81 15.26
C VAL A 48 7.24 -11.58 15.16
N ARG A 49 7.25 -12.85 15.58
CA ARG A 49 6.06 -13.69 15.62
C ARG A 49 5.70 -14.03 17.06
N ASN A 50 4.48 -13.69 17.45
CA ASN A 50 3.95 -14.05 18.76
C ASN A 50 2.62 -14.79 18.61
N LYS A 51 2.62 -16.09 18.93
CA LYS A 51 1.43 -16.98 18.83
C LYS A 51 0.74 -16.88 17.46
N LYS A 52 -0.36 -16.10 17.39
CA LYS A 52 -1.22 -15.97 16.20
C LYS A 52 -0.97 -14.69 15.40
N ARG A 53 -0.05 -13.82 15.81
CA ARG A 53 0.18 -12.51 15.20
C ARG A 53 1.60 -12.37 14.70
N THR A 54 1.72 -11.69 13.57
CA THR A 54 3.01 -11.28 13.02
C THR A 54 3.14 -9.77 13.17
N PHE A 55 4.27 -9.32 13.69
CA PHE A 55 4.62 -7.91 13.84
C PHE A 55 5.79 -7.62 12.91
N GLN A 56 5.61 -6.68 12.00
CA GLN A 56 6.71 -6.14 11.20
C GLN A 56 7.15 -4.83 11.85
N ILE A 57 8.38 -4.78 12.34
CA ILE A 57 8.93 -3.61 13.03
C ILE A 57 9.96 -2.98 12.11
N THR A 58 9.70 -1.76 11.67
CA THR A 58 10.55 -1.02 10.73
C THR A 58 11.13 0.22 11.41
N SER A 59 12.44 0.39 11.33
CA SER A 59 13.12 1.62 11.76
C SER A 59 12.70 2.79 10.84
N PHE A 60 12.55 4.00 11.40
CA PHE A 60 12.34 5.18 10.58
C PHE A 60 13.49 5.31 9.59
N ARG A 61 13.17 5.60 8.35
CA ARG A 61 14.17 5.70 7.29
C ARG A 61 13.75 6.66 6.21
N LYS A 62 14.73 7.19 5.50
CA LYS A 62 14.56 7.81 4.18
C LYS A 62 15.19 6.94 3.10
N ASP A 63 14.63 6.99 1.92
CA ASP A 63 15.18 6.31 0.75
C ASP A 63 16.15 7.29 0.06
N ILE A 64 17.46 6.93 -0.06
CA ILE A 64 18.48 7.82 -0.65
C ILE A 64 18.46 7.70 -2.17
N GLN A 65 18.44 6.47 -2.69
CA GLN A 65 18.30 6.17 -4.11
C GLN A 65 17.34 5.01 -4.27
N THR A 66 16.37 5.17 -5.16
CA THR A 66 15.39 4.14 -5.45
C THR A 66 15.59 3.63 -6.87
N PHE A 67 16.01 2.38 -7.00
CA PHE A 67 16.03 1.64 -8.24
C PHE A 67 14.99 0.50 -8.13
N GLY A 68 13.73 0.84 -8.33
CA GLY A 68 12.65 -0.13 -8.19
C GLY A 68 12.50 -0.69 -6.76
N ARG A 69 12.96 -1.93 -6.49
CA ARG A 69 12.87 -2.57 -5.17
C ARG A 69 14.09 -2.32 -4.28
N ALA A 70 15.24 -2.03 -4.88
CA ALA A 70 16.46 -1.74 -4.14
C ALA A 70 16.49 -0.24 -3.86
N ALA A 71 16.28 0.12 -2.61
CA ALA A 71 16.55 1.46 -2.10
C ALA A 71 17.74 1.35 -1.15
N ASP A 72 18.73 2.18 -1.36
CA ASP A 72 19.66 2.46 -0.28
C ASP A 72 18.91 3.28 0.75
N ILE A 73 18.88 2.75 1.97
CA ILE A 73 18.12 3.36 3.08
C ILE A 73 19.08 4.01 4.06
N GLU A 74 18.69 5.15 4.57
CA GLU A 74 19.34 5.80 5.70
C GLU A 74 18.36 5.85 6.88
N HIS A 75 18.83 5.41 8.04
CA HIS A 75 18.06 5.53 9.27
C HIS A 75 17.87 7.02 9.63
N VAL A 76 16.66 7.37 10.06
CA VAL A 76 16.32 8.71 10.54
C VAL A 76 15.58 8.60 11.87
N GLU A 77 15.67 9.63 12.71
CA GLU A 77 14.97 9.66 13.99
C GLU A 77 13.61 10.36 13.89
N ASN A 78 13.37 11.08 12.79
CA ASN A 78 12.16 11.88 12.59
C ASN A 78 11.10 11.08 11.81
N ILE A 79 9.92 10.98 12.41
CA ILE A 79 8.75 10.32 11.83
C ILE A 79 8.26 11.01 10.54
N GLU A 80 8.47 12.34 10.39
CA GLU A 80 8.11 13.05 9.17
C GLU A 80 8.90 12.58 7.96
N GLU A 81 10.20 12.29 8.13
CA GLU A 81 11.04 11.76 7.06
C GLU A 81 10.58 10.35 6.63
N ASP A 82 10.22 9.49 7.60
CA ASP A 82 9.61 8.18 7.29
C ASP A 82 8.24 8.35 6.58
N ALA A 83 7.46 9.33 6.97
CA ALA A 83 6.17 9.62 6.35
C ALA A 83 6.32 10.08 4.90
N LYS A 84 7.27 10.98 4.61
CA LYS A 84 7.52 11.54 3.27
C LYS A 84 7.91 10.47 2.24
N ARG A 85 8.57 9.38 2.63
CA ARG A 85 8.93 8.29 1.69
C ARG A 85 7.77 7.37 1.33
N ARG A 86 6.64 7.41 2.06
CA ARG A 86 5.47 6.56 1.79
C ARG A 86 4.81 6.93 0.47
N ASP A 87 3.95 6.06 -0.03
CA ASP A 87 3.29 6.22 -1.34
C ASP A 87 2.15 7.26 -1.33
N PHE A 88 1.17 7.07 -0.44
CA PHE A 88 -0.07 7.86 -0.40
C PHE A 88 -0.28 8.53 0.94
N THR A 89 -0.93 9.70 0.93
CA THR A 89 -1.24 10.51 2.11
C THR A 89 -1.94 9.71 3.20
N ILE A 90 -2.93 8.89 2.82
CA ILE A 90 -3.68 8.02 3.72
C ILE A 90 -2.85 6.91 4.38
N ASN A 91 -1.65 6.63 3.90
CA ASN A 91 -0.74 5.62 4.43
C ASN A 91 0.32 6.21 5.37
N ALA A 92 0.37 7.53 5.54
CA ALA A 92 1.32 8.24 6.40
C ALA A 92 0.70 8.68 7.74
N ILE A 93 -0.28 7.94 8.23
CA ILE A 93 -0.93 8.16 9.52
C ILE A 93 -0.48 7.07 10.47
N TYR A 94 -0.08 7.45 11.66
CA TYR A 94 0.46 6.56 12.68
C TYR A 94 -0.40 6.60 13.94
N CYS A 95 -0.11 5.69 14.85
CA CYS A 95 -0.74 5.63 16.16
C CYS A 95 0.32 5.29 17.20
N SER A 96 0.40 6.05 18.27
CA SER A 96 1.27 5.73 19.40
C SER A 96 0.76 4.49 20.15
N TYR A 97 1.60 3.94 21.02
CA TYR A 97 1.20 2.84 21.91
C TYR A 97 0.06 3.22 22.88
N SER A 98 -0.09 4.51 23.18
CA SER A 98 -1.19 5.04 24.01
C SER A 98 -2.50 5.24 23.24
N GLY A 99 -2.53 4.99 21.93
CA GLY A 99 -3.71 5.18 21.08
C GLY A 99 -3.83 6.59 20.47
N GLN A 100 -2.87 7.47 20.70
CA GLN A 100 -2.87 8.81 20.09
C GLN A 100 -2.56 8.72 18.60
N ILE A 101 -3.38 9.36 17.77
CA ILE A 101 -3.12 9.48 16.33
C ILE A 101 -2.01 10.50 16.09
N ILE A 102 -1.05 10.13 15.27
CA ILE A 102 0.07 10.98 14.85
C ILE A 102 -0.02 11.14 13.33
N ASP A 103 -0.20 12.36 12.90
CA ASP A 103 -0.30 12.76 11.49
C ASP A 103 0.81 13.78 11.16
N PRO A 104 2.02 13.30 10.84
CA PRO A 104 3.17 14.19 10.69
C PRO A 104 3.10 15.08 9.45
N LEU A 105 2.25 14.75 8.48
CA LEU A 105 2.11 15.49 7.22
C LEU A 105 0.77 16.23 7.08
N GLY A 106 -0.11 16.20 8.10
CA GLY A 106 -1.40 16.87 8.08
C GLY A 106 -2.41 16.25 7.09
N ASN A 107 -2.33 14.94 6.87
CA ASN A 107 -3.12 14.24 5.84
C ASN A 107 -4.34 13.47 6.38
N LEU A 108 -4.68 13.62 7.66
CA LEU A 108 -5.81 12.91 8.26
C LEU A 108 -7.14 13.28 7.57
N GLU A 109 -7.25 14.50 7.07
CA GLU A 109 -8.43 14.96 6.33
C GLU A 109 -8.59 14.20 5.00
N ASP A 110 -7.49 13.83 4.32
CA ASP A 110 -7.54 13.01 3.11
C ASP A 110 -8.16 11.63 3.40
N LEU A 111 -7.86 11.05 4.58
CA LEU A 111 -8.48 9.80 5.00
C LEU A 111 -9.97 9.97 5.29
N ASN A 112 -10.37 11.05 6.00
CA ASN A 112 -11.77 11.32 6.32
C ASN A 112 -12.61 11.55 5.05
N LYS A 113 -12.02 12.18 4.03
CA LYS A 113 -12.66 12.40 2.72
C LYS A 113 -12.46 11.23 1.75
N ILE A 114 -11.77 10.19 2.16
CA ILE A 114 -11.39 9.04 1.32
C ILE A 114 -10.69 9.50 0.03
N LYS A 115 -9.80 10.48 0.15
CA LYS A 115 -9.04 11.04 -0.97
C LYS A 115 -7.73 10.27 -1.15
N LEU A 116 -7.45 9.83 -2.36
CA LEU A 116 -6.24 9.07 -2.68
C LEU A 116 -5.24 9.92 -3.46
N ASP A 117 -4.31 10.53 -2.75
CA ASP A 117 -3.23 11.33 -3.33
C ASP A 117 -1.84 10.78 -3.00
N PHE A 118 -0.89 10.99 -3.91
CA PHE A 118 0.52 10.71 -3.65
C PHE A 118 1.10 11.72 -2.66
N ILE A 119 2.06 11.29 -1.85
CA ILE A 119 2.83 12.19 -1.00
C ILE A 119 3.88 12.89 -1.87
N GLY A 120 3.82 14.23 -1.93
CA GLY A 120 4.69 15.03 -2.78
C GLY A 120 4.28 15.01 -4.26
N ASP A 121 5.25 15.11 -5.16
CA ASP A 121 5.00 15.14 -6.60
C ASP A 121 4.68 13.75 -7.16
N PRO A 122 3.50 13.54 -7.77
CA PRO A 122 3.08 12.22 -8.24
C PRO A 122 3.97 11.64 -9.34
N GLU A 123 4.51 12.50 -10.23
CA GLU A 123 5.38 12.04 -11.30
C GLU A 123 6.70 11.52 -10.76
N PHE A 124 7.29 12.24 -9.80
CA PHE A 124 8.49 11.81 -9.12
C PHE A 124 8.26 10.49 -8.38
N ARG A 125 7.18 10.39 -7.62
CA ARG A 125 6.83 9.19 -6.83
C ARG A 125 6.61 7.95 -7.70
N ILE A 126 6.03 8.10 -8.88
CA ILE A 126 5.84 7.00 -9.84
C ILE A 126 7.19 6.56 -10.43
N LYS A 127 8.07 7.51 -10.78
CA LYS A 127 9.39 7.20 -11.34
C LYS A 127 10.32 6.48 -10.35
N GLU A 128 10.20 6.76 -9.05
CA GLU A 128 10.94 6.03 -8.02
C GLU A 128 10.58 4.53 -7.97
N ASP A 129 9.30 4.19 -8.12
CA ASP A 129 8.82 2.80 -8.18
C ASP A 129 7.51 2.72 -8.96
N TYR A 130 7.56 2.21 -10.17
CA TYR A 130 6.40 2.04 -11.05
C TYR A 130 5.30 1.12 -10.45
N LEU A 131 5.63 0.32 -9.41
CA LEU A 131 4.61 -0.47 -8.70
C LEU A 131 3.56 0.42 -8.03
N ARG A 132 3.89 1.68 -7.73
CA ARG A 132 2.94 2.63 -7.15
C ARG A 132 1.75 2.90 -8.06
N ILE A 133 1.88 2.70 -9.37
CA ILE A 133 0.75 2.73 -10.32
C ILE A 133 -0.26 1.63 -9.97
N LEU A 134 0.20 0.39 -9.80
CA LEU A 134 -0.70 -0.72 -9.43
C LEU A 134 -1.24 -0.57 -8.01
N ARG A 135 -0.43 -0.07 -7.10
CA ARG A 135 -0.84 0.24 -5.72
C ARG A 135 -1.95 1.30 -5.69
N PHE A 136 -1.89 2.31 -6.57
CA PHE A 136 -2.97 3.30 -6.71
C PHE A 136 -4.30 2.61 -7.03
N PHE A 137 -4.35 1.76 -8.05
CA PHE A 137 -5.57 1.03 -8.41
C PHE A 137 -6.00 0.05 -7.32
N ARG A 138 -5.06 -0.56 -6.62
CA ARG A 138 -5.39 -1.38 -5.44
C ARG A 138 -6.11 -0.56 -4.37
N PHE A 139 -5.64 0.63 -4.05
CA PHE A 139 -6.31 1.47 -3.06
C PHE A 139 -7.65 1.99 -3.55
N VAL A 140 -7.81 2.28 -4.83
CA VAL A 140 -9.14 2.54 -5.42
C VAL A 140 -10.11 1.40 -5.12
N ALA A 141 -9.68 0.15 -5.32
CA ALA A 141 -10.53 -1.03 -5.09
C ALA A 141 -10.78 -1.31 -3.59
N VAL A 142 -9.75 -1.17 -2.75
CA VAL A 142 -9.82 -1.47 -1.30
C VAL A 142 -10.65 -0.43 -0.57
N LEU A 143 -10.53 0.85 -0.94
CA LEU A 143 -11.28 1.96 -0.34
C LEU A 143 -12.71 2.09 -0.91
N ASP A 144 -13.09 1.22 -1.85
CA ASP A 144 -14.38 1.27 -2.55
C ASP A 144 -14.68 2.65 -3.15
N LEU A 145 -13.66 3.29 -3.73
CA LEU A 145 -13.83 4.58 -4.38
C LEU A 145 -14.78 4.43 -5.57
N LYS A 146 -15.72 5.37 -5.72
CA LYS A 146 -16.73 5.37 -6.80
C LYS A 146 -16.74 6.68 -7.57
N ASP A 147 -16.15 7.73 -7.01
CA ASP A 147 -16.09 9.03 -7.64
C ASP A 147 -14.86 9.13 -8.55
N GLU A 148 -15.09 9.30 -9.85
CA GLU A 148 -14.01 9.48 -10.82
C GLU A 148 -13.20 10.75 -10.54
N ASN A 149 -13.80 11.79 -9.99
CA ASN A 149 -13.10 13.05 -9.71
C ASN A 149 -12.00 12.87 -8.67
N VAL A 150 -12.21 11.99 -7.69
CA VAL A 150 -11.21 11.68 -6.66
C VAL A 150 -9.97 10.98 -7.25
N ALA A 151 -10.16 10.17 -8.28
CA ALA A 151 -9.08 9.44 -8.94
C ALA A 151 -8.53 10.16 -10.19
N SER A 152 -9.32 11.04 -10.82
CA SER A 152 -9.02 11.61 -12.14
C SER A 152 -7.76 12.46 -12.18
N LYS A 153 -7.43 13.15 -11.09
CA LYS A 153 -6.24 14.01 -10.98
C LYS A 153 -4.94 13.27 -11.30
N ASN A 154 -4.82 12.01 -10.85
CA ASN A 154 -3.60 11.22 -11.00
C ASN A 154 -3.56 10.39 -12.30
N LEU A 155 -4.70 10.17 -12.97
CA LEU A 155 -4.77 9.31 -14.16
C LEU A 155 -3.91 9.79 -15.34
N PRO A 156 -3.83 11.10 -15.68
CA PRO A 156 -2.97 11.56 -16.77
C PRO A 156 -1.49 11.25 -16.53
N ILE A 157 -1.02 11.44 -15.30
CA ILE A 157 0.38 11.17 -14.92
C ILE A 157 0.63 9.65 -14.93
N ILE A 158 -0.31 8.86 -14.42
CA ILE A 158 -0.23 7.40 -14.47
C ILE A 158 -0.15 6.94 -15.92
N LYS A 159 -1.02 7.46 -16.82
CA LYS A 159 -1.01 7.08 -18.25
C LYS A 159 0.32 7.40 -18.92
N LYS A 160 0.92 8.54 -18.60
CA LYS A 160 2.24 8.95 -19.12
C LYS A 160 3.34 7.95 -18.77
N HIS A 161 3.27 7.32 -17.59
CA HIS A 161 4.32 6.46 -17.04
C HIS A 161 4.00 4.96 -17.02
N ILE A 162 2.90 4.56 -17.65
CA ILE A 162 2.41 3.17 -17.63
C ILE A 162 3.42 2.15 -18.20
N ASN A 163 4.29 2.58 -19.10
CA ASN A 163 5.28 1.70 -19.71
C ASN A 163 6.35 1.22 -18.72
N GLY A 164 6.63 1.98 -17.68
CA GLY A 164 7.56 1.57 -16.62
C GLY A 164 7.14 0.33 -15.84
N ILE A 165 5.86 -0.07 -15.93
CA ILE A 165 5.41 -1.34 -15.33
C ILE A 165 6.12 -2.56 -15.93
N SER A 166 6.58 -2.47 -17.17
CA SER A 166 7.34 -3.54 -17.84
C SER A 166 8.70 -3.81 -17.18
N ASP A 167 9.23 -2.88 -16.40
CA ASP A 167 10.49 -3.02 -15.68
C ASP A 167 10.34 -3.73 -14.33
N LEU A 168 9.09 -4.01 -13.94
CA LEU A 168 8.80 -4.69 -12.67
C LEU A 168 8.85 -6.21 -12.83
N SER A 169 9.25 -6.91 -11.75
CA SER A 169 9.17 -8.37 -11.75
C SER A 169 7.71 -8.85 -11.79
N TYR A 170 7.50 -9.97 -12.46
CA TYR A 170 6.18 -10.58 -12.62
C TYR A 170 5.47 -10.81 -11.27
N GLU A 171 6.22 -11.27 -10.26
CA GLU A 171 5.68 -11.57 -8.93
C GLU A 171 5.12 -10.31 -8.23
N ARG A 172 5.80 -9.15 -8.40
CA ARG A 172 5.33 -7.88 -7.85
C ARG A 172 4.02 -7.45 -8.52
N VAL A 173 3.99 -7.50 -9.85
CA VAL A 173 2.80 -7.16 -10.64
C VAL A 173 1.65 -8.10 -10.29
N ALA A 174 1.87 -9.41 -10.33
CA ALA A 174 0.86 -10.43 -10.02
C ALA A 174 0.31 -10.27 -8.59
N SER A 175 1.19 -9.96 -7.62
CA SER A 175 0.76 -9.72 -6.24
C SER A 175 -0.22 -8.55 -6.11
N GLU A 176 0.05 -7.42 -6.78
CA GLU A 176 -0.84 -6.26 -6.73
C GLU A 176 -2.15 -6.52 -7.49
N ILE A 177 -2.08 -7.14 -8.68
CA ILE A 177 -3.28 -7.53 -9.44
C ILE A 177 -4.17 -8.47 -8.62
N ARG A 178 -3.57 -9.48 -7.96
CA ARG A 178 -4.31 -10.38 -7.07
C ARG A 178 -5.03 -9.62 -5.97
N LYS A 179 -4.38 -8.62 -5.34
CA LYS A 179 -5.00 -7.80 -4.28
C LYS A 179 -6.14 -6.93 -4.82
N ILE A 180 -6.02 -6.43 -6.05
CA ILE A 180 -7.10 -5.69 -6.73
C ILE A 180 -8.30 -6.62 -6.94
N LEU A 181 -8.08 -7.80 -7.52
CA LEU A 181 -9.15 -8.77 -7.81
C LEU A 181 -9.81 -9.34 -6.55
N LEU A 182 -9.09 -9.44 -5.45
CA LEU A 182 -9.62 -9.90 -4.16
C LEU A 182 -10.28 -8.79 -3.35
N ALA A 183 -10.19 -7.53 -3.77
CA ALA A 183 -10.91 -6.45 -3.13
C ALA A 183 -12.44 -6.63 -3.29
N ARG A 184 -13.21 -6.03 -2.40
CA ARG A 184 -14.67 -6.15 -2.41
C ARG A 184 -15.30 -5.55 -3.68
N SER A 185 -14.74 -4.46 -4.19
CA SER A 185 -15.25 -3.74 -5.37
C SER A 185 -14.14 -3.43 -6.38
N PRO A 186 -13.59 -4.44 -7.10
CA PRO A 186 -12.53 -4.22 -8.07
C PRO A 186 -12.99 -3.56 -9.37
N SER A 187 -14.29 -3.61 -9.71
CA SER A 187 -14.82 -3.17 -11.02
C SER A 187 -14.50 -1.71 -11.34
N PHE A 188 -14.58 -0.81 -10.35
CA PHE A 188 -14.25 0.58 -10.57
C PHE A 188 -12.76 0.80 -10.80
N ALA A 189 -11.89 0.13 -10.04
CA ALA A 189 -10.45 0.17 -10.26
C ALA A 189 -10.07 -0.35 -11.65
N LEU A 190 -10.66 -1.48 -12.08
CA LEU A 190 -10.43 -2.06 -13.41
C LEU A 190 -10.98 -1.15 -14.53
N LYS A 191 -12.11 -0.47 -14.32
CA LYS A 191 -12.60 0.56 -15.25
C LYS A 191 -11.58 1.68 -15.43
N LEU A 192 -10.98 2.19 -14.33
CA LEU A 192 -9.95 3.23 -14.40
C LEU A 192 -8.65 2.70 -15.02
N MET A 193 -8.23 1.47 -14.71
CA MET A 193 -7.09 0.82 -15.38
C MET A 193 -7.30 0.73 -16.90
N ASN A 194 -8.52 0.46 -17.35
CA ASN A 194 -8.84 0.44 -18.78
C ASN A 194 -8.75 1.83 -19.42
N LYS A 195 -9.15 2.91 -18.72
CA LYS A 195 -9.03 4.29 -19.20
C LYS A 195 -7.58 4.72 -19.50
N VAL A 196 -6.62 4.12 -18.81
CA VAL A 196 -5.20 4.36 -19.00
C VAL A 196 -4.50 3.25 -19.81
N ASP A 197 -5.25 2.37 -20.47
CA ASP A 197 -4.77 1.24 -21.27
C ASP A 197 -3.99 0.16 -20.51
N LEU A 198 -3.96 0.24 -19.16
CA LEU A 198 -3.21 -0.68 -18.31
C LEU A 198 -3.86 -2.07 -18.25
N TYR A 199 -5.19 -2.12 -18.22
CA TYR A 199 -5.92 -3.37 -18.13
C TYR A 199 -5.58 -4.30 -19.31
N LYS A 200 -5.73 -3.76 -20.55
CA LYS A 200 -5.43 -4.49 -21.79
C LYS A 200 -4.00 -5.02 -21.83
N LYS A 201 -3.05 -4.21 -21.33
CA LYS A 201 -1.63 -4.57 -21.29
C LYS A 201 -1.33 -5.74 -20.35
N LEU A 202 -2.02 -5.83 -19.20
CA LEU A 202 -1.71 -6.81 -18.15
C LEU A 202 -2.61 -8.04 -18.14
N LEU A 203 -3.88 -7.89 -18.47
CA LEU A 203 -4.91 -8.91 -18.27
C LEU A 203 -5.64 -9.31 -19.58
N GLY A 204 -5.38 -8.60 -20.68
CA GLY A 204 -6.02 -8.90 -21.96
C GLY A 204 -7.47 -8.43 -22.07
N ILE A 205 -8.40 -9.34 -22.40
CA ILE A 205 -9.82 -9.00 -22.60
C ILE A 205 -10.60 -9.23 -21.30
N TYR A 206 -11.48 -8.28 -20.94
CA TYR A 206 -12.37 -8.42 -19.81
C TYR A 206 -13.75 -7.85 -20.10
N SER A 207 -14.74 -8.41 -19.43
CA SER A 207 -16.11 -7.88 -19.48
C SER A 207 -16.43 -7.15 -18.16
N GLN A 208 -16.50 -5.82 -18.24
CA GLN A 208 -16.92 -5.00 -17.09
C GLN A 208 -18.32 -5.37 -16.60
N ALA A 209 -19.23 -5.69 -17.54
CA ALA A 209 -20.61 -6.07 -17.21
C ALA A 209 -20.65 -7.39 -16.43
N ALA A 210 -19.85 -8.37 -16.82
CA ALA A 210 -19.77 -9.66 -16.12
C ALA A 210 -19.22 -9.48 -14.71
N LEU A 211 -18.16 -8.70 -14.55
CA LEU A 211 -17.56 -8.43 -13.24
C LEU A 211 -18.53 -7.70 -12.31
N LEU A 212 -19.21 -6.66 -12.78
CA LEU A 212 -20.23 -5.94 -12.00
C LEU A 212 -21.37 -6.86 -11.56
N LYS A 213 -21.79 -7.80 -12.42
CA LYS A 213 -22.81 -8.78 -12.08
C LYS A 213 -22.33 -9.73 -10.99
N LEU A 214 -21.09 -10.18 -11.08
CA LEU A 214 -20.46 -11.06 -10.08
C LEU A 214 -20.35 -10.35 -8.73
N GLU A 215 -19.85 -9.12 -8.70
CA GLU A 215 -19.77 -8.31 -7.46
C GLU A 215 -21.11 -8.12 -6.79
N LYS A 216 -22.18 -7.87 -7.59
CA LYS A 216 -23.54 -7.77 -7.06
C LYS A 216 -24.00 -9.08 -6.42
N LEU A 217 -23.70 -10.22 -7.02
CA LEU A 217 -24.03 -11.54 -6.48
C LEU A 217 -23.24 -11.83 -5.19
N GLU A 218 -21.93 -11.59 -5.19
CA GLU A 218 -21.09 -11.78 -3.99
C GLU A 218 -21.58 -10.92 -2.83
N ASN A 219 -21.88 -9.65 -3.08
CA ASN A 219 -22.41 -8.75 -2.05
C ASN A 219 -23.79 -9.20 -1.55
N ARG A 220 -24.70 -9.62 -2.47
CA ARG A 220 -26.04 -10.09 -2.12
C ARG A 220 -26.03 -11.33 -1.24
N PHE A 221 -25.11 -12.26 -1.52
CA PHE A 221 -24.98 -13.53 -0.80
C PHE A 221 -23.88 -13.53 0.27
N ASN A 222 -23.28 -12.36 0.52
CA ASN A 222 -22.16 -12.20 1.47
C ASN A 222 -21.01 -13.19 1.23
N LEU A 223 -20.71 -13.45 -0.04
CA LEU A 223 -19.63 -14.36 -0.44
C LEU A 223 -18.26 -13.69 -0.34
N THR A 224 -17.26 -14.47 -0.05
CA THR A 224 -15.86 -14.00 -0.07
C THR A 224 -15.38 -13.86 -1.52
N PRO A 225 -14.79 -12.70 -1.90
CA PRO A 225 -14.19 -12.56 -3.22
C PRO A 225 -13.17 -13.66 -3.53
N SER A 226 -13.21 -14.19 -4.75
CA SER A 226 -12.29 -15.24 -5.19
C SER A 226 -11.49 -14.84 -6.42
N LEU A 227 -10.38 -15.54 -6.70
CA LEU A 227 -9.57 -15.30 -7.89
C LEU A 227 -10.19 -15.83 -9.20
N VAL A 228 -11.39 -16.36 -9.14
CA VAL A 228 -12.16 -16.83 -10.32
C VAL A 228 -12.87 -15.68 -11.04
N ARG A 229 -12.73 -14.45 -10.50
CA ARG A 229 -13.25 -13.21 -11.11
C ARG A 229 -12.66 -12.91 -12.47
#